data_5925e12487c537809851cb0a736389ba
#
_entry.id   5925e12487c537809851cb0a736389ba
#
_cell.length_a   1.000
_cell.length_b   1.000
_cell.length_c   1.000
_cell.angle_alpha   90.00
_cell.angle_beta   90.00
_cell.angle_gamma   90.00
#
_symmetry.space_group_name_H-M   'P 1'
#
loop_
_entity.id
_entity.type
_entity.pdbx_description
1 polymer ?
#
loop_
_entity_poly.entity_id
_entity_poly.type
_entity_poly.pdbx_seq_one_letter_code
_entity_poly.pdbx_strand_id
1 'polypeptide(L)'
;MKQNASETGMSRQPASDEDYAGVRIALEHYLQGHATGNAVHMRNAFLPTAHIEGLREGRFTSWTLDEYCALFTGSPAVDEATRQRSIDTIDVSGTAAFAKATLIHGPVTFTDYFVLLKVDDSWKIANKVYHAHR
;
A
#
# COMPACT_ATOMS: atom_id res chain seq x y z
N MET A 1 7.43 -0.11 -28.40
CA MET A 1 7.19 -0.31 -28.25
C MET A 1 7.43 -0.87 -28.34
N LYS A 2 7.71 -0.96 -28.48
CA LYS A 2 7.58 -1.49 -28.63
C LYS A 2 6.96 -2.16 -28.53
N GLN A 3 6.65 -2.49 -28.72
CA GLN A 3 5.94 -3.01 -28.73
C GLN A 3 5.55 -3.57 -29.12
N ASN A 4 5.71 -4.12 -29.56
CA ASN A 4 5.15 -4.57 -30.07
C ASN A 4 4.67 -5.35 -30.43
N ALA A 5 4.89 -5.91 -30.90
CA ALA A 5 4.28 -6.39 -31.21
C ALA A 5 3.96 -7.11 -31.35
N SER A 6 4.40 -7.45 -31.54
CA SER A 6 3.90 -7.90 -31.61
C SER A 6 3.42 -8.16 -31.39
N GLU A 7 3.19 -8.17 -31.44
CA GLU A 7 2.61 -8.18 -31.12
C GLU A 7 1.82 -8.39 -31.16
N THR A 8 1.99 -7.99 -32.19
CA THR A 8 1.12 -8.68 -32.31
C THR A 8 0.35 -9.44 -31.44
N GLY A 9 -0.53 -10.15 -31.62
CA GLY A 9 -1.02 -11.00 -30.58
C GLY A 9 0.03 -11.32 -29.61
N MET A 10 0.29 -10.45 -28.76
CA MET A 10 1.33 -10.67 -27.77
C MET A 10 0.83 -11.49 -26.65
N SER A 11 1.54 -12.56 -26.33
CA SER A 11 1.32 -13.27 -25.09
C SER A 11 1.84 -12.43 -23.94
N ARG A 12 1.13 -12.46 -22.82
CA ARG A 12 1.57 -11.82 -21.62
C ARG A 12 2.47 -12.76 -20.85
N GLN A 13 3.54 -12.20 -20.34
CA GLN A 13 4.36 -12.93 -19.38
C GLN A 13 3.65 -12.93 -18.04
N PRO A 14 3.57 -14.07 -17.34
CA PRO A 14 3.10 -14.07 -15.97
C PRO A 14 4.02 -13.21 -15.12
N ALA A 15 3.47 -12.54 -14.13
CA ALA A 15 4.27 -11.80 -13.17
C ALA A 15 5.18 -12.79 -12.42
N SER A 16 6.42 -12.38 -12.18
CA SER A 16 7.39 -13.22 -11.51
C SER A 16 7.13 -13.28 -10.01
N ASP A 17 7.60 -14.37 -9.38
CA ASP A 17 7.59 -14.47 -7.91
C ASP A 17 8.33 -13.30 -7.28
N GLU A 18 9.39 -12.84 -7.93
CA GLU A 18 10.18 -11.71 -7.47
C GLU A 18 9.36 -10.43 -7.44
N ASP A 19 8.49 -10.20 -8.43
CA ASP A 19 7.61 -9.03 -8.45
C ASP A 19 6.57 -9.12 -7.34
N TYR A 20 5.97 -10.28 -7.13
CA TYR A 20 5.05 -10.47 -6.00
C TYR A 20 5.74 -10.23 -4.67
N ALA A 21 6.96 -10.73 -4.51
CA ALA A 21 7.74 -10.51 -3.29
C ALA A 21 8.07 -9.03 -3.10
N GLY A 22 8.40 -8.32 -4.18
CA GLY A 22 8.68 -6.89 -4.12
C GLY A 22 7.47 -6.07 -3.70
N VAL A 23 6.29 -6.39 -4.24
CA VAL A 23 5.05 -5.74 -3.82
C VAL A 23 4.78 -6.01 -2.33
N ARG A 24 4.96 -7.27 -1.91
CA ARG A 24 4.76 -7.65 -0.50
C ARG A 24 5.70 -6.88 0.42
N ILE A 25 6.95 -6.67 0.02
CA ILE A 25 7.91 -5.90 0.84
C ILE A 25 7.41 -4.47 1.05
N ALA A 26 6.90 -3.81 0.01
CA ALA A 26 6.36 -2.46 0.14
C ALA A 26 5.17 -2.44 1.10
N LEU A 27 4.27 -3.42 0.98
CA LEU A 27 3.11 -3.53 1.86
C LEU A 27 3.53 -3.82 3.30
N GLU A 28 4.55 -4.65 3.50
CA GLU A 28 5.05 -4.95 4.85
C GLU A 28 5.66 -3.74 5.52
N HIS A 29 6.34 -2.87 4.77
CA HIS A 29 6.76 -1.58 5.30
C HIS A 29 5.56 -0.76 5.78
N TYR A 30 4.51 -0.72 4.99
CA TYR A 30 3.29 -0.02 5.38
C TYR A 30 2.72 -0.59 6.69
N LEU A 31 2.61 -1.92 6.79
CA LEU A 31 2.09 -2.55 8.00
C LEU A 31 3.01 -2.30 9.21
N GLN A 32 4.32 -2.35 9.01
CA GLN A 32 5.28 -2.05 10.07
C GLN A 32 5.20 -0.60 10.52
N GLY A 33 4.93 0.33 9.60
CA GLY A 33 4.71 1.72 9.97
C GLY A 33 3.57 1.87 10.96
N HIS A 34 2.48 1.14 10.74
CA HIS A 34 1.37 1.12 11.69
C HIS A 34 1.73 0.42 13.00
N ALA A 35 2.41 -0.72 12.92
CA ALA A 35 2.73 -1.51 14.11
C ALA A 35 3.69 -0.78 15.05
N THR A 36 4.64 -0.04 14.50
CA THR A 36 5.69 0.63 15.28
C THR A 36 5.43 2.11 15.51
N GLY A 37 4.52 2.72 14.73
CA GLY A 37 4.31 4.15 14.73
C GLY A 37 5.45 4.92 14.09
N ASN A 38 6.35 4.25 13.36
CA ASN A 38 7.53 4.86 12.77
C ASN A 38 7.29 5.25 11.31
N ALA A 39 7.31 6.55 11.05
CA ALA A 39 7.06 7.09 9.72
C ALA A 39 8.13 6.71 8.69
N VAL A 40 9.32 6.30 9.12
CA VAL A 40 10.37 5.85 8.19
C VAL A 40 9.87 4.67 7.35
N HIS A 41 9.11 3.76 7.95
CA HIS A 41 8.51 2.66 7.20
C HIS A 41 7.55 3.15 6.13
N MET A 42 6.76 4.18 6.43
CA MET A 42 5.85 4.78 5.44
C MET A 42 6.62 5.38 4.27
N ARG A 43 7.74 6.05 4.54
CA ARG A 43 8.56 6.62 3.49
C ARG A 43 9.23 5.55 2.63
N ASN A 44 9.47 4.38 3.19
CA ASN A 44 9.98 3.23 2.43
C ASN A 44 8.88 2.54 1.62
N ALA A 45 7.64 2.64 2.05
CA ALA A 45 6.50 1.98 1.39
C ALA A 45 5.97 2.77 0.21
N PHE A 46 5.90 4.10 0.32
CA PHE A 46 5.18 4.98 -0.62
C PHE A 46 6.11 5.75 -1.54
N LEU A 47 5.61 6.04 -2.75
CA LEU A 47 6.23 7.07 -3.58
C LEU A 47 6.02 8.44 -2.94
N PRO A 48 6.97 9.38 -3.14
CA PRO A 48 6.83 10.72 -2.57
C PRO A 48 5.57 11.46 -3.03
N THR A 49 5.03 11.11 -4.19
CA THR A 49 3.84 11.73 -4.77
C THR A 49 2.54 11.08 -4.33
N ALA A 50 2.61 10.06 -3.50
CA ALA A 50 1.42 9.30 -3.09
C ALA A 50 0.46 10.15 -2.28
N HIS A 51 -0.83 9.81 -2.39
CA HIS A 51 -1.87 10.35 -1.51
C HIS A 51 -2.55 9.19 -0.80
N ILE A 52 -3.00 9.47 0.40
CA ILE A 52 -3.74 8.53 1.24
C ILE A 52 -5.14 9.14 1.39
N GLU A 53 -6.16 8.47 0.86
CA GLU A 53 -7.47 9.07 0.68
C GLU A 53 -8.58 8.16 1.17
N GLY A 54 -9.62 8.77 1.72
CA GLY A 54 -10.80 8.05 2.16
C GLY A 54 -11.86 8.99 2.67
N LEU A 55 -12.96 8.43 3.14
CA LEU A 55 -14.00 9.19 3.81
C LEU A 55 -13.91 8.94 5.31
N ARG A 56 -13.83 10.01 6.07
CA ARG A 56 -13.91 9.95 7.52
C ARG A 56 -15.21 10.60 7.95
N GLU A 57 -16.10 9.79 8.51
CA GLU A 57 -17.43 10.24 8.93
C GLU A 57 -18.12 11.02 7.80
N GLY A 58 -18.06 10.47 6.59
CA GLY A 58 -18.69 11.04 5.42
C GLY A 58 -17.94 12.19 4.77
N ARG A 59 -16.76 12.55 5.30
CA ARG A 59 -15.97 13.66 4.76
C ARG A 59 -14.77 13.13 3.99
N PHE A 60 -14.54 13.68 2.81
CA PHE A 60 -13.37 13.35 2.03
C PHE A 60 -12.10 13.86 2.74
N THR A 61 -11.13 12.95 2.92
CA THR A 61 -9.80 13.29 3.41
C THR A 61 -8.78 12.82 2.40
N SER A 62 -7.77 13.65 2.17
CA SER A 62 -6.64 13.32 1.31
C SER A 62 -5.39 13.88 1.96
N TRP A 63 -4.44 13.00 2.25
CA TRP A 63 -3.14 13.41 2.79
C TRP A 63 -2.07 13.16 1.76
N THR A 64 -1.15 14.11 1.64
CA THR A 64 0.14 13.83 1.00
C THR A 64 0.92 12.87 1.89
N LEU A 65 1.99 12.30 1.35
CA LEU A 65 2.83 11.42 2.16
C LEU A 65 3.39 12.15 3.39
N ASP A 66 3.84 13.41 3.22
CA ASP A 66 4.38 14.18 4.34
C ASP A 66 3.31 14.42 5.42
N GLU A 67 2.11 14.78 5.00
CA GLU A 67 1.01 14.99 5.95
C GLU A 67 0.66 13.70 6.69
N TYR A 68 0.65 12.57 5.96
CA TYR A 68 0.37 11.28 6.57
C TYR A 68 1.45 10.88 7.55
N CYS A 69 2.72 11.06 7.19
CA CYS A 69 3.85 10.75 8.07
C CYS A 69 3.82 11.57 9.36
N ALA A 70 3.33 12.80 9.28
CA ALA A 70 3.24 13.66 10.46
C ALA A 70 2.25 13.16 11.52
N LEU A 71 1.36 12.23 11.15
CA LEU A 71 0.42 11.63 12.10
C LEU A 71 1.06 10.56 12.99
N PHE A 72 2.26 10.11 12.65
CA PHE A 72 2.93 9.02 13.37
C PHE A 72 3.78 9.58 14.49
N THR A 73 3.68 8.96 15.66
CA THR A 73 4.27 9.48 16.90
C THR A 73 5.69 8.97 17.17
N GLY A 74 6.11 7.93 16.45
CA GLY A 74 7.37 7.23 16.71
C GLY A 74 7.23 6.08 17.71
N SER A 75 6.02 5.82 18.19
CA SER A 75 5.76 4.76 19.17
C SER A 75 4.53 3.95 18.73
N PRO A 76 4.46 2.66 19.10
CA PRO A 76 3.26 1.87 18.85
C PRO A 76 2.05 2.45 19.55
N ALA A 77 0.86 2.17 19.02
CA ALA A 77 -0.39 2.50 19.71
C ALA A 77 -0.47 1.71 21.03
N VAL A 78 -1.15 2.28 22.02
CA VAL A 78 -1.27 1.64 23.34
C VAL A 78 -1.97 0.28 23.27
N ASP A 79 -2.83 0.07 22.27
CA ASP A 79 -3.57 -1.17 22.06
C ASP A 79 -2.97 -2.05 20.96
N GLU A 80 -1.71 -1.81 20.58
CA GLU A 80 -1.07 -2.55 19.46
C GLU A 80 -1.19 -4.07 19.64
N ALA A 81 -1.09 -4.56 20.87
CA ALA A 81 -1.14 -6.00 21.12
C ALA A 81 -2.46 -6.65 20.70
N THR A 82 -3.53 -5.86 20.56
CA THR A 82 -4.85 -6.37 20.15
C THR A 82 -5.14 -6.12 18.68
N ARG A 83 -4.27 -5.41 17.97
CA ARG A 83 -4.48 -5.08 16.57
C ARG A 83 -4.05 -6.22 15.66
N GLN A 84 -4.72 -6.34 14.52
CA GLN A 84 -4.41 -7.37 13.54
C GLN A 84 -4.33 -6.75 12.16
N ARG A 85 -3.42 -7.26 11.33
CA ARG A 85 -3.22 -6.78 9.97
C ARG A 85 -2.93 -7.95 9.06
N SER A 86 -3.51 -7.93 7.86
CA SER A 86 -3.28 -8.97 6.85
C SER A 86 -3.24 -8.37 5.46
N ILE A 87 -2.39 -8.96 4.62
CA ILE A 87 -2.38 -8.69 3.18
C ILE A 87 -3.27 -9.75 2.56
N ASP A 88 -4.38 -9.32 1.93
CA ASP A 88 -5.41 -10.24 1.48
C ASP A 88 -5.25 -10.63 0.01
N THR A 89 -4.81 -9.68 -0.84
CA THR A 89 -4.74 -9.89 -2.28
C THR A 89 -3.60 -9.06 -2.85
N ILE A 90 -2.86 -9.65 -3.78
CA ILE A 90 -1.87 -8.95 -4.60
C ILE A 90 -2.08 -9.40 -6.03
N ASP A 91 -2.15 -8.43 -6.96
CA ASP A 91 -2.28 -8.69 -8.38
C ASP A 91 -1.26 -7.82 -9.13
N VAL A 92 -0.41 -8.44 -9.93
CA VAL A 92 0.70 -7.76 -10.61
C VAL A 92 0.56 -7.91 -12.11
N SER A 93 0.76 -6.80 -12.83
CA SER A 93 0.79 -6.80 -14.29
C SER A 93 1.93 -5.89 -14.75
N GLY A 94 3.04 -6.49 -15.18
CA GLY A 94 4.23 -5.73 -15.59
C GLY A 94 4.76 -4.85 -14.46
N THR A 95 4.75 -3.54 -14.66
CA THR A 95 5.26 -2.57 -13.70
C THR A 95 4.19 -1.98 -12.80
N ALA A 96 2.97 -2.50 -12.85
CA ALA A 96 1.85 -2.00 -12.06
C ALA A 96 1.26 -3.13 -11.23
N ALA A 97 0.74 -2.78 -10.06
CA ALA A 97 0.11 -3.75 -9.18
C ALA A 97 -1.02 -3.13 -8.39
N PHE A 98 -1.91 -3.99 -7.94
CA PHE A 98 -2.97 -3.66 -7.01
C PHE A 98 -2.87 -4.60 -5.82
N ALA A 99 -3.23 -4.10 -4.64
CA ALA A 99 -3.26 -4.92 -3.44
C ALA A 99 -4.40 -4.50 -2.53
N LYS A 100 -4.78 -5.42 -1.65
CA LYS A 100 -5.83 -5.21 -0.65
C LYS A 100 -5.32 -5.73 0.68
N ALA A 101 -5.57 -4.97 1.74
CA ALA A 101 -5.21 -5.35 3.10
C ALA A 101 -6.35 -5.05 4.05
N THR A 102 -6.38 -5.78 5.17
CA THR A 102 -7.33 -5.57 6.24
C THR A 102 -6.58 -5.21 7.50
N LEU A 103 -6.99 -4.12 8.16
CA LEU A 103 -6.41 -3.66 9.42
C LEU A 103 -7.52 -3.59 10.46
N ILE A 104 -7.38 -4.37 11.53
CA ILE A 104 -8.32 -4.33 12.66
C ILE A 104 -7.65 -3.56 13.78
N HIS A 105 -8.10 -2.33 13.98
CA HIS A 105 -7.54 -1.40 14.94
C HIS A 105 -8.61 -1.02 15.96
N GLY A 106 -8.69 -1.80 17.02
CA GLY A 106 -9.73 -1.60 18.04
C GLY A 106 -11.13 -1.86 17.46
N PRO A 107 -12.07 -0.91 17.63
CA PRO A 107 -13.43 -1.09 17.13
C PRO A 107 -13.57 -0.86 15.63
N VAL A 108 -12.51 -0.39 14.95
CA VAL A 108 -12.57 -0.05 13.54
C VAL A 108 -11.80 -1.07 12.73
N THR A 109 -12.44 -1.60 11.68
CA THR A 109 -11.78 -2.43 10.70
C THR A 109 -11.64 -1.62 9.42
N PHE A 110 -10.39 -1.50 8.94
CA PHE A 110 -10.12 -0.80 7.69
C PHE A 110 -9.93 -1.81 6.57
N THR A 111 -10.52 -1.52 5.43
CA THR A 111 -10.15 -2.17 4.17
C THR A 111 -9.32 -1.16 3.39
N ASP A 112 -8.08 -1.53 3.12
CA ASP A 112 -7.14 -0.67 2.39
C ASP A 112 -6.94 -1.22 0.99
N TYR A 113 -7.06 -0.35 -0.01
CA TYR A 113 -6.75 -0.65 -1.40
C TYR A 113 -5.53 0.15 -1.82
N PHE A 114 -4.60 -0.51 -2.49
CA PHE A 114 -3.34 0.08 -2.93
C PHE A 114 -3.16 -0.10 -4.41
N VAL A 115 -2.59 0.91 -5.06
CA VAL A 115 -2.01 0.75 -6.39
C VAL A 115 -0.52 1.02 -6.26
N LEU A 116 0.29 0.20 -6.92
CA LEU A 116 1.74 0.23 -6.78
C LEU A 116 2.39 0.30 -8.15
N LEU A 117 3.60 0.84 -8.17
CA LEU A 117 4.43 0.92 -9.38
C LEU A 117 5.83 0.43 -9.06
N LYS A 118 6.44 -0.23 -10.06
CA LYS A 118 7.84 -0.61 -10.01
C LYS A 118 8.65 0.51 -10.66
N VAL A 119 9.36 1.26 -9.83
CA VAL A 119 10.17 2.42 -10.24
C VAL A 119 11.61 2.13 -9.86
N ASP A 120 12.53 2.17 -10.82
CA ASP A 120 13.96 1.88 -10.59
C ASP A 120 14.15 0.56 -9.85
N ASP A 121 13.46 -0.48 -10.34
CA ASP A 121 13.50 -1.85 -9.80
C ASP A 121 12.96 -2.00 -8.37
N SER A 122 12.31 -0.98 -7.84
CA SER A 122 11.67 -1.04 -6.51
C SER A 122 10.17 -0.83 -6.62
N TRP A 123 9.41 -1.68 -5.96
CA TRP A 123 7.97 -1.52 -5.84
C TRP A 123 7.64 -0.50 -4.76
N LYS A 124 6.77 0.46 -5.11
CA LYS A 124 6.33 1.50 -4.17
C LYS A 124 4.84 1.72 -4.33
N ILE A 125 4.18 2.06 -3.23
CA ILE A 125 2.75 2.39 -3.25
C ILE A 125 2.58 3.78 -3.87
N ALA A 126 1.83 3.84 -4.96
CA ALA A 126 1.56 5.10 -5.66
C ALA A 126 0.38 5.83 -5.05
N ASN A 127 -0.61 5.10 -4.52
CA ASN A 127 -1.76 5.68 -3.86
C ASN A 127 -2.46 4.65 -2.99
N LYS A 128 -3.15 5.13 -1.96
CA LYS A 128 -3.95 4.28 -1.09
C LYS A 128 -5.34 4.90 -0.91
N VAL A 129 -6.36 4.06 -0.99
CA VAL A 129 -7.74 4.43 -0.69
C VAL A 129 -8.27 3.45 0.35
N TYR A 130 -8.97 3.92 1.35
CA TYR A 130 -9.45 3.05 2.42
C TYR A 130 -10.92 3.28 2.74
N HIS A 131 -11.54 2.25 3.29
CA HIS A 131 -12.87 2.33 3.90
C HIS A 131 -12.77 1.91 5.36
N ALA A 132 -13.36 2.68 6.24
CA ALA A 132 -13.42 2.38 7.66
C ALA A 132 -14.79 1.77 8.00
N HIS A 133 -14.79 0.53 8.46
CA HIS A 133 -16.00 -0.15 8.92
C HIS A 133 -16.15 0.10 10.42
N ARG A 134 -17.35 0.51 10.81
CA ARG A 134 -17.62 0.81 12.22
C ARG A 134 -18.82 0.04 12.73
#